data_9e183eb48230d1b4e2cdb7dd2b4dbf2d
#
_entry.id   9e183eb48230d1b4e2cdb7dd2b4dbf2d
#
_cell.length_a   1.000
_cell.length_b   1.000
_cell.length_c   1.000
_cell.angle_alpha   90.00
_cell.angle_beta   90.00
_cell.angle_gamma   90.00
#
_symmetry.space_group_name_H-M   'P 1'
#
loop_
_entity.id
_entity.type
_entity.pdbx_description
1 polymer ?
#
loop_
_entity_poly.entity_id
_entity_poly.type
_entity_poly.pdbx_seq_one_letter_code
_entity_poly.pdbx_strand_id
1 'polypeptide(L)'
;MTVKEALYKYVLRLGDDSLILGQRLSELCGHGPILEEDIATTNISLDLIGQATLFLEYAGSLSHESKTNDELAFLRLEKEYLNVLLVEQPNGHFGDTIMRQFLFDAFRLPLLAKLQESKDKTLSSIAEKALKETKYHLRHSSEWVVRLGDGTDESHNKIQESLNTLYRYSHELFFIDEVDILLQKEGIIPELDDIKSQWNQTINDVLEMATISLPMNNWKFEGGRIGRHSEHMGYLLAEMQYMQRTYPNMEW
;
A
#
# COMPACT_ATOMS: atom_id res chain seq x y z
N MET A 1 -18.39 -6.78 17.69
CA MET A 1 -17.72 -7.33 16.49
C MET A 1 -17.15 -8.70 16.81
N THR A 2 -17.38 -9.69 15.97
CA THR A 2 -16.79 -11.03 16.08
C THR A 2 -15.37 -11.07 15.52
N VAL A 3 -14.57 -12.09 15.87
CA VAL A 3 -13.22 -12.29 15.30
C VAL A 3 -13.26 -12.41 13.77
N LYS A 4 -14.27 -13.12 13.23
CA LYS A 4 -14.45 -13.26 11.78
C LYS A 4 -14.73 -11.92 11.09
N GLU A 5 -15.57 -11.07 11.67
CA GLU A 5 -15.84 -9.72 11.14
C GLU A 5 -14.61 -8.81 11.21
N ALA A 6 -13.85 -8.91 12.29
CA ALA A 6 -12.59 -8.17 12.43
C ALA A 6 -11.56 -8.63 11.38
N LEU A 7 -11.39 -9.95 11.21
CA LEU A 7 -10.49 -10.52 10.23
C LEU A 7 -10.88 -10.13 8.80
N TYR A 8 -12.18 -10.16 8.47
CA TYR A 8 -12.68 -9.67 7.19
C TYR A 8 -12.24 -8.23 6.92
N LYS A 9 -12.48 -7.32 7.87
CA LYS A 9 -12.08 -5.91 7.71
C LYS A 9 -10.57 -5.73 7.59
N TYR A 10 -9.80 -6.45 8.38
CA TYR A 10 -8.34 -6.37 8.35
C TYR A 10 -7.76 -6.85 7.01
N VAL A 11 -8.22 -8.01 6.53
CA VAL A 11 -7.77 -8.56 5.25
C VAL A 11 -8.21 -7.67 4.08
N LEU A 12 -9.43 -7.08 4.17
CA LEU A 12 -9.90 -6.11 3.20
C LEU A 12 -8.99 -4.87 3.13
N ARG A 13 -8.55 -4.33 4.28
CA ARG A 13 -7.56 -3.24 4.34
C ARG A 13 -6.26 -3.59 3.61
N LEU A 14 -5.74 -4.80 3.84
CA LEU A 14 -4.51 -5.27 3.17
C LEU A 14 -4.69 -5.42 1.66
N GLY A 15 -5.85 -5.90 1.24
CA GLY A 15 -6.22 -6.02 -0.17
C GLY A 15 -6.37 -4.66 -0.84
N ASP A 16 -7.05 -3.73 -0.18
CA ASP A 16 -7.27 -2.37 -0.70
C ASP A 16 -5.97 -1.58 -0.85
N ASP A 17 -5.08 -1.66 0.15
CA ASP A 17 -3.75 -1.05 0.05
C ASP A 17 -3.01 -1.52 -1.20
N SER A 18 -3.00 -2.85 -1.42
CA SER A 18 -2.29 -3.45 -2.56
C SER A 18 -2.98 -3.11 -3.89
N LEU A 19 -4.31 -3.16 -3.94
CA LEU A 19 -5.08 -2.85 -5.14
C LEU A 19 -4.87 -1.40 -5.60
N ILE A 20 -5.06 -0.45 -4.67
CA ILE A 20 -5.00 0.97 -5.00
C ILE A 20 -3.57 1.40 -5.37
N LEU A 21 -2.55 0.91 -4.66
CA LEU A 21 -1.16 1.18 -5.02
C LEU A 21 -0.80 0.53 -6.37
N GLY A 22 -1.24 -0.71 -6.61
CA GLY A 22 -1.05 -1.40 -7.88
C GLY A 22 -1.69 -0.64 -9.05
N GLN A 23 -2.91 -0.13 -8.89
CA GLN A 23 -3.58 0.69 -9.91
C GLN A 23 -2.83 2.00 -10.17
N ARG A 24 -2.34 2.68 -9.13
CA ARG A 24 -1.51 3.87 -9.31
C ARG A 24 -0.24 3.59 -10.13
N LEU A 25 0.44 2.48 -9.87
CA LEU A 25 1.61 2.10 -10.66
C LEU A 25 1.24 1.68 -12.08
N SER A 26 0.07 1.06 -12.29
CA SER A 26 -0.42 0.69 -13.63
C SER A 26 -0.60 1.92 -14.53
N GLU A 27 -1.00 3.07 -13.99
CA GLU A 27 -1.11 4.33 -14.72
C GLU A 27 0.23 4.79 -15.35
N LEU A 28 1.37 4.30 -14.82
CA LEU A 28 2.71 4.65 -15.32
C LEU A 28 3.18 3.75 -16.46
N CYS A 29 2.49 2.66 -16.76
CA CYS A 29 2.88 1.74 -17.82
C CYS A 29 2.97 2.48 -19.17
N GLY A 30 4.15 2.48 -19.78
CA GLY A 30 4.46 3.25 -20.98
C GLY A 30 4.86 4.73 -20.73
N HIS A 31 4.96 5.16 -19.47
CA HIS A 31 5.30 6.53 -19.06
C HIS A 31 6.51 6.60 -18.10
N GLY A 32 7.19 5.48 -17.88
CA GLY A 32 8.42 5.45 -17.08
C GLY A 32 9.53 6.33 -17.66
N PRO A 33 10.47 6.82 -16.82
CA PRO A 33 11.54 7.74 -17.28
C PRO A 33 12.52 7.07 -18.26
N ILE A 34 12.70 5.77 -18.14
CA ILE A 34 13.49 4.90 -19.04
C ILE A 34 12.82 3.52 -19.10
N LEU A 35 13.13 2.74 -20.11
CA LEU A 35 12.51 1.44 -20.38
C LEU A 35 12.64 0.47 -19.18
N GLU A 36 13.82 0.42 -18.57
CA GLU A 36 14.10 -0.47 -17.45
C GLU A 36 13.22 -0.16 -16.23
N GLU A 37 12.99 1.12 -15.95
CA GLU A 37 12.13 1.56 -14.84
C GLU A 37 10.64 1.41 -15.15
N ASP A 38 10.25 1.59 -16.39
CA ASP A 38 8.89 1.29 -16.83
C ASP A 38 8.55 -0.20 -16.63
N ILE A 39 9.48 -1.09 -17.02
CA ILE A 39 9.33 -2.53 -16.79
C ILE A 39 9.34 -2.87 -15.29
N ALA A 40 10.24 -2.27 -14.51
CA ALA A 40 10.34 -2.52 -13.07
C ALA A 40 9.06 -2.10 -12.33
N THR A 41 8.57 -0.88 -12.57
CA THR A 41 7.34 -0.37 -11.94
C THR A 41 6.09 -1.13 -12.38
N THR A 42 6.03 -1.55 -13.65
CA THR A 42 4.95 -2.42 -14.16
C THR A 42 4.96 -3.79 -13.46
N ASN A 43 6.12 -4.40 -13.24
CA ASN A 43 6.21 -5.67 -12.51
C ASN A 43 5.81 -5.50 -11.04
N ILE A 44 6.23 -4.43 -10.37
CA ILE A 44 5.79 -4.12 -9.00
C ILE A 44 4.26 -3.95 -8.95
N SER A 45 3.68 -3.27 -9.95
CA SER A 45 2.22 -3.15 -10.08
C SER A 45 1.53 -4.51 -10.18
N LEU A 46 2.03 -5.41 -11.04
CA LEU A 46 1.48 -6.77 -11.20
C LEU A 46 1.59 -7.59 -9.92
N ASP A 47 2.70 -7.50 -9.20
CA ASP A 47 2.87 -8.15 -7.90
C ASP A 47 1.83 -7.64 -6.88
N LEU A 48 1.62 -6.32 -6.81
CA LEU A 48 0.63 -5.71 -5.92
C LEU A 48 -0.80 -6.11 -6.28
N ILE A 49 -1.16 -6.17 -7.56
CA ILE A 49 -2.46 -6.66 -8.03
C ILE A 49 -2.63 -8.15 -7.66
N GLY A 50 -1.57 -8.96 -7.83
CA GLY A 50 -1.57 -10.35 -7.40
C GLY A 50 -1.77 -10.52 -5.89
N GLN A 51 -1.12 -9.68 -5.07
CA GLN A 51 -1.35 -9.63 -3.62
C GLN A 51 -2.79 -9.22 -3.29
N ALA A 52 -3.31 -8.18 -3.96
CA ALA A 52 -4.69 -7.73 -3.79
C ALA A 52 -5.68 -8.85 -4.10
N THR A 53 -5.49 -9.59 -5.19
CA THR A 53 -6.33 -10.73 -5.56
C THR A 53 -6.42 -11.75 -4.42
N LEU A 54 -5.28 -12.15 -3.85
CA LEU A 54 -5.24 -13.13 -2.76
C LEU A 54 -5.92 -12.62 -1.47
N PHE A 55 -5.67 -11.37 -1.09
CA PHE A 55 -6.30 -10.79 0.10
C PHE A 55 -7.80 -10.59 -0.10
N LEU A 56 -8.24 -10.10 -1.26
CA LEU A 56 -9.66 -9.87 -1.54
C LEU A 56 -10.42 -11.20 -1.71
N GLU A 57 -9.81 -12.23 -2.29
CA GLU A 57 -10.39 -13.58 -2.33
C GLU A 57 -10.60 -14.12 -0.91
N TYR A 58 -9.59 -13.96 -0.05
CA TYR A 58 -9.73 -14.37 1.34
C TYR A 58 -10.80 -13.54 2.07
N ALA A 59 -10.82 -12.21 1.90
CA ALA A 59 -11.88 -11.36 2.45
C ALA A 59 -13.27 -11.82 1.97
N GLY A 60 -13.44 -12.10 0.69
CA GLY A 60 -14.68 -12.60 0.12
C GLY A 60 -15.18 -13.88 0.79
N SER A 61 -14.28 -14.83 1.09
CA SER A 61 -14.60 -16.08 1.81
C SER A 61 -15.03 -15.86 3.28
N LEU A 62 -14.60 -14.76 3.88
CA LEU A 62 -14.97 -14.36 5.23
C LEU A 62 -16.28 -13.57 5.27
N SER A 63 -16.69 -12.97 4.15
CA SER A 63 -17.90 -12.16 4.06
C SER A 63 -19.17 -13.01 4.28
N HIS A 64 -20.25 -12.38 4.73
CA HIS A 64 -21.54 -13.05 4.87
C HIS A 64 -22.21 -13.37 3.52
N GLU A 65 -21.90 -12.57 2.50
CA GLU A 65 -22.48 -12.65 1.16
C GLU A 65 -21.62 -13.46 0.17
N SER A 66 -20.50 -14.01 0.63
CA SER A 66 -19.54 -14.76 -0.22
C SER A 66 -19.15 -14.03 -1.49
N LYS A 67 -18.72 -12.77 -1.35
CA LYS A 67 -18.33 -11.92 -2.47
C LYS A 67 -17.05 -12.43 -3.14
N THR A 68 -16.98 -12.29 -4.45
CA THR A 68 -15.75 -12.53 -5.20
C THR A 68 -14.73 -11.43 -4.99
N ASN A 69 -13.47 -11.69 -5.32
CA ASN A 69 -12.42 -10.66 -5.33
C ASN A 69 -12.74 -9.52 -6.31
N ASP A 70 -13.32 -9.84 -7.49
CA ASP A 70 -13.71 -8.84 -8.48
C ASP A 70 -14.87 -7.96 -7.99
N GLU A 71 -15.88 -8.53 -7.31
CA GLU A 71 -16.94 -7.73 -6.69
C GLU A 71 -16.36 -6.78 -5.63
N LEU A 72 -15.39 -7.25 -4.82
CA LEU A 72 -14.71 -6.42 -3.85
C LEU A 72 -13.78 -5.39 -4.49
N ALA A 73 -13.17 -5.69 -5.64
CA ALA A 73 -12.30 -4.75 -6.33
C ALA A 73 -13.09 -3.69 -7.13
N PHE A 74 -14.17 -4.07 -7.83
CA PHE A 74 -14.74 -3.22 -8.88
C PHE A 74 -16.15 -2.69 -8.61
N LEU A 75 -16.88 -3.24 -7.63
CA LEU A 75 -18.28 -2.88 -7.44
C LEU A 75 -18.56 -2.07 -6.16
N ARG A 76 -17.57 -1.90 -5.27
CA ARG A 76 -17.71 -1.09 -4.06
C ARG A 76 -17.75 0.40 -4.35
N LEU A 77 -18.46 1.14 -3.51
CA LEU A 77 -18.42 2.61 -3.50
C LEU A 77 -17.12 3.09 -2.84
N GLU A 78 -16.68 4.31 -3.14
CA GLU A 78 -15.47 4.92 -2.60
C GLU A 78 -15.35 4.75 -1.08
N LYS A 79 -16.38 5.09 -0.32
CA LYS A 79 -16.42 4.99 1.14
C LYS A 79 -16.30 3.56 1.71
N GLU A 80 -16.38 2.54 0.87
CA GLU A 80 -16.27 1.14 1.27
C GLU A 80 -14.84 0.59 1.11
N TYR A 81 -13.94 1.38 0.52
CA TYR A 81 -12.51 1.08 0.49
C TYR A 81 -11.86 1.52 1.81
N LEU A 82 -10.87 0.76 2.24
CA LEU A 82 -10.22 0.91 3.54
C LEU A 82 -8.69 1.03 3.42
N ASN A 83 -8.19 1.46 2.26
CA ASN A 83 -6.78 1.71 2.05
C ASN A 83 -6.31 2.96 2.80
N VAL A 84 -5.01 3.01 3.12
CA VAL A 84 -4.39 4.23 3.66
C VAL A 84 -4.33 5.33 2.58
N LEU A 85 -4.44 6.58 3.00
CA LEU A 85 -4.39 7.74 2.09
C LEU A 85 -3.08 7.85 1.30
N LEU A 86 -1.99 7.29 1.82
CA LEU A 86 -0.69 7.30 1.14
C LEU A 86 -0.75 6.64 -0.24
N VAL A 87 -1.41 5.49 -0.35
CA VAL A 87 -1.39 4.68 -1.58
C VAL A 87 -2.24 5.25 -2.71
N GLU A 88 -3.19 6.15 -2.39
CA GLU A 88 -4.05 6.78 -3.39
C GLU A 88 -3.48 8.10 -3.94
N GLN A 89 -2.36 8.57 -3.40
CA GLN A 89 -1.75 9.82 -3.87
C GLN A 89 -1.32 9.68 -5.34
N PRO A 90 -1.41 10.76 -6.14
CA PRO A 90 -1.08 10.72 -7.57
C PRO A 90 0.40 10.39 -7.81
N ASN A 91 0.71 9.95 -9.01
CA ASN A 91 2.07 9.59 -9.40
C ASN A 91 3.01 10.80 -9.48
N GLY A 92 2.49 11.98 -9.89
CA GLY A 92 3.31 13.18 -10.03
C GLY A 92 4.52 12.96 -10.94
N HIS A 93 5.70 13.35 -10.49
CA HIS A 93 6.96 12.99 -11.15
C HIS A 93 7.53 11.68 -10.56
N PHE A 94 8.56 11.13 -11.20
CA PHE A 94 9.14 9.83 -10.79
C PHE A 94 9.56 9.78 -9.31
N GLY A 95 10.06 10.89 -8.76
CA GLY A 95 10.39 11.00 -7.33
C GLY A 95 9.18 10.80 -6.41
N ASP A 96 7.99 11.32 -6.77
CA ASP A 96 6.76 11.14 -5.98
C ASP A 96 6.35 9.67 -5.96
N THR A 97 6.38 9.03 -7.12
CA THR A 97 6.08 7.60 -7.24
C THR A 97 7.02 6.74 -6.39
N ILE A 98 8.34 6.99 -6.50
CA ILE A 98 9.36 6.24 -5.76
C ILE A 98 9.24 6.50 -4.25
N MET A 99 9.03 7.74 -3.82
CA MET A 99 8.91 8.07 -2.40
C MET A 99 7.64 7.45 -1.79
N ARG A 100 6.50 7.49 -2.49
CA ARG A 100 5.27 6.82 -2.07
C ARG A 100 5.50 5.32 -1.90
N GLN A 101 6.12 4.68 -2.88
CA GLN A 101 6.45 3.25 -2.85
C GLN A 101 7.37 2.93 -1.68
N PHE A 102 8.46 3.70 -1.50
CA PHE A 102 9.41 3.50 -0.41
C PHE A 102 8.77 3.59 0.98
N LEU A 103 7.99 4.63 1.24
CA LEU A 103 7.31 4.81 2.53
C LEU A 103 6.36 3.65 2.83
N PHE A 104 5.66 3.14 1.82
CA PHE A 104 4.76 2.00 1.95
C PHE A 104 5.51 0.68 2.13
N ASP A 105 6.53 0.40 1.32
CA ASP A 105 7.28 -0.86 1.36
C ASP A 105 8.05 -1.02 2.68
N ALA A 106 8.62 0.07 3.20
CA ALA A 106 9.31 0.08 4.48
C ALA A 106 8.39 -0.36 5.64
N PHE A 107 7.09 -0.08 5.56
CA PHE A 107 6.06 -0.56 6.48
C PHE A 107 5.62 -1.99 6.13
N ARG A 108 5.37 -2.25 4.84
CA ARG A 108 4.78 -3.51 4.39
C ARG A 108 5.69 -4.70 4.65
N LEU A 109 7.00 -4.53 4.46
CA LEU A 109 7.97 -5.61 4.65
C LEU A 109 7.98 -6.19 6.07
N PRO A 110 8.21 -5.41 7.15
CA PRO A 110 8.18 -5.93 8.51
C PRO A 110 6.78 -6.42 8.92
N LEU A 111 5.70 -5.82 8.42
CA LEU A 111 4.35 -6.30 8.66
C LEU A 111 4.16 -7.72 8.11
N LEU A 112 4.49 -7.96 6.85
CA LEU A 112 4.36 -9.27 6.21
C LEU A 112 5.28 -10.30 6.87
N ALA A 113 6.49 -9.91 7.28
CA ALA A 113 7.40 -10.77 8.02
C ALA A 113 6.79 -11.26 9.35
N LYS A 114 6.04 -10.41 10.06
CA LYS A 114 5.32 -10.82 11.29
C LYS A 114 4.04 -11.59 10.99
N LEU A 115 3.31 -11.26 9.93
CA LEU A 115 2.08 -11.97 9.55
C LEU A 115 2.32 -13.41 9.11
N GLN A 116 3.53 -13.80 8.68
CA GLN A 116 3.87 -15.21 8.45
C GLN A 116 3.71 -16.07 9.71
N GLU A 117 3.84 -15.48 10.89
CA GLU A 117 3.71 -16.15 12.18
C GLU A 117 2.26 -16.16 12.70
N SER A 118 1.30 -15.66 11.91
CA SER A 118 -0.11 -15.60 12.27
C SER A 118 -0.67 -16.98 12.63
N LYS A 119 -1.56 -17.01 13.62
CA LYS A 119 -2.37 -18.20 13.91
C LYS A 119 -3.37 -18.51 12.78
N ASP A 120 -3.75 -17.52 12.01
CA ASP A 120 -4.56 -17.70 10.80
C ASP A 120 -3.69 -18.18 9.64
N LYS A 121 -3.88 -19.44 9.24
CA LYS A 121 -3.05 -20.11 8.24
C LYS A 121 -3.18 -19.55 6.84
N THR A 122 -4.36 -19.04 6.48
CA THR A 122 -4.59 -18.43 5.17
C THR A 122 -3.84 -17.10 5.10
N LEU A 123 -4.00 -16.25 6.11
CA LEU A 123 -3.29 -14.98 6.21
C LEU A 123 -1.76 -15.18 6.22
N SER A 124 -1.28 -16.16 7.00
CA SER A 124 0.13 -16.55 7.07
C SER A 124 0.69 -16.93 5.69
N SER A 125 -0.03 -17.78 4.94
CA SER A 125 0.41 -18.23 3.61
C SER A 125 0.44 -17.11 2.57
N ILE A 126 -0.55 -16.21 2.59
CA ILE A 126 -0.56 -15.03 1.72
C ILE A 126 0.62 -14.11 2.06
N ALA A 127 0.85 -13.87 3.35
CA ALA A 127 1.96 -13.05 3.81
C ALA A 127 3.33 -13.62 3.40
N GLU A 128 3.53 -14.94 3.46
CA GLU A 128 4.77 -15.60 3.03
C GLU A 128 5.07 -15.34 1.54
N LYS A 129 4.05 -15.41 0.69
CA LYS A 129 4.20 -15.14 -0.74
C LYS A 129 4.51 -13.66 -0.98
N ALA A 130 3.69 -12.77 -0.45
CA ALA A 130 3.83 -11.32 -0.62
C ALA A 130 5.16 -10.77 -0.08
N LEU A 131 5.70 -11.37 0.98
CA LEU A 131 6.98 -10.97 1.56
C LEU A 131 8.15 -11.08 0.57
N LYS A 132 8.16 -12.10 -0.29
CA LYS A 132 9.23 -12.33 -1.27
C LYS A 132 9.25 -11.22 -2.31
N GLU A 133 8.09 -10.81 -2.77
CA GLU A 133 7.88 -9.72 -3.72
C GLU A 133 8.24 -8.37 -3.07
N THR A 134 7.71 -8.09 -1.87
CA THR A 134 7.93 -6.83 -1.15
C THR A 134 9.41 -6.59 -0.79
N LYS A 135 10.22 -7.64 -0.61
CA LYS A 135 11.69 -7.49 -0.45
C LYS A 135 12.34 -6.85 -1.67
N TYR A 136 11.91 -7.23 -2.86
CA TYR A 136 12.38 -6.60 -4.09
C TYR A 136 11.88 -5.16 -4.20
N HIS A 137 10.59 -4.92 -3.91
CA HIS A 137 9.98 -3.59 -3.97
C HIS A 137 10.73 -2.60 -3.07
N LEU A 138 10.98 -2.96 -1.80
CA LEU A 138 11.70 -2.10 -0.86
C LEU A 138 13.14 -1.83 -1.32
N ARG A 139 13.84 -2.86 -1.82
CA ARG A 139 15.19 -2.68 -2.35
C ARG A 139 15.20 -1.69 -3.51
N HIS A 140 14.32 -1.89 -4.49
CA HIS A 140 14.20 -1.03 -5.66
C HIS A 140 13.88 0.42 -5.26
N SER A 141 12.85 0.62 -4.43
CA SER A 141 12.43 1.96 -4.01
C SER A 141 13.50 2.66 -3.17
N SER A 142 14.16 1.95 -2.24
CA SER A 142 15.26 2.50 -1.41
C SER A 142 16.46 2.90 -2.25
N GLU A 143 16.91 2.06 -3.18
CA GLU A 143 18.05 2.35 -4.08
C GLU A 143 17.77 3.61 -4.93
N TRP A 144 16.51 3.79 -5.37
CA TRP A 144 16.14 4.99 -6.11
C TRP A 144 16.04 6.24 -5.24
N VAL A 145 15.54 6.15 -4.00
CA VAL A 145 15.58 7.28 -3.06
C VAL A 145 17.00 7.77 -2.86
N VAL A 146 17.93 6.83 -2.60
CA VAL A 146 19.37 7.19 -2.44
C VAL A 146 19.93 7.79 -3.72
N ARG A 147 19.71 7.16 -4.87
CA ARG A 147 20.24 7.63 -6.17
C ARG A 147 19.72 9.01 -6.56
N LEU A 148 18.45 9.32 -6.26
CA LEU A 148 17.89 10.65 -6.54
C LEU A 148 18.37 11.68 -5.53
N GLY A 149 18.51 11.31 -4.26
CA GLY A 149 18.95 12.21 -3.18
C GLY A 149 20.42 12.59 -3.26
N ASP A 150 21.29 11.63 -3.56
CA ASP A 150 22.75 11.84 -3.74
C ASP A 150 23.13 12.14 -5.21
N GLY A 151 22.16 12.52 -6.03
CA GLY A 151 22.36 12.78 -7.46
C GLY A 151 22.67 14.26 -7.76
N THR A 152 21.90 14.82 -8.68
CA THR A 152 22.00 16.25 -9.03
C THR A 152 21.18 17.11 -8.07
N ASP A 153 21.46 18.42 -8.00
CA ASP A 153 20.67 19.37 -7.21
C ASP A 153 19.17 19.30 -7.59
N GLU A 154 18.86 19.09 -8.88
CA GLU A 154 17.49 18.97 -9.35
C GLU A 154 16.82 17.71 -8.79
N SER A 155 17.45 16.53 -8.89
CA SER A 155 16.90 15.28 -8.38
C SER A 155 16.77 15.29 -6.86
N HIS A 156 17.78 15.85 -6.16
CA HIS A 156 17.78 16.04 -4.72
C HIS A 156 16.58 16.88 -4.25
N ASN A 157 16.40 18.05 -4.85
CA ASN A 157 15.30 18.94 -4.50
C ASN A 157 13.93 18.27 -4.76
N LYS A 158 13.76 17.58 -5.88
CA LYS A 158 12.52 16.87 -6.23
C LYS A 158 12.20 15.76 -5.23
N ILE A 159 13.17 14.90 -4.88
CA ILE A 159 12.90 13.80 -3.95
C ILE A 159 12.67 14.31 -2.51
N GLN A 160 13.34 15.39 -2.10
CA GLN A 160 13.08 16.06 -0.83
C GLN A 160 11.66 16.66 -0.79
N GLU A 161 11.20 17.27 -1.89
CA GLU A 161 9.84 17.80 -2.00
C GLU A 161 8.80 16.68 -1.94
N SER A 162 9.06 15.56 -2.63
CA SER A 162 8.23 14.35 -2.55
C SER A 162 8.10 13.84 -1.12
N LEU A 163 9.20 13.77 -0.38
CA LEU A 163 9.19 13.39 1.03
C LEU A 163 8.35 14.38 1.87
N ASN A 164 8.56 15.68 1.69
CA ASN A 164 7.83 16.73 2.42
C ASN A 164 6.31 16.64 2.19
N THR A 165 5.91 16.25 0.98
CA THR A 165 4.50 16.14 0.59
C THR A 165 3.86 14.84 1.07
N LEU A 166 4.56 13.70 0.96
CA LEU A 166 3.99 12.37 1.18
C LEU A 166 4.12 11.88 2.62
N TYR A 167 5.13 12.33 3.35
CA TYR A 167 5.38 11.87 4.73
C TYR A 167 4.19 12.08 5.67
N ARG A 168 3.40 13.12 5.45
CA ARG A 168 2.20 13.43 6.24
C ARG A 168 1.12 12.34 6.19
N TYR A 169 1.12 11.49 5.17
CA TYR A 169 0.19 10.36 5.01
C TYR A 169 0.71 9.06 5.62
N SER A 170 2.00 8.97 5.98
CA SER A 170 2.61 7.75 6.51
C SER A 170 2.15 7.40 7.92
N HIS A 171 1.63 8.36 8.67
CA HIS A 171 1.16 8.12 10.04
C HIS A 171 -0.01 7.13 10.09
N GLU A 172 -0.87 7.13 9.07
CA GLU A 172 -2.01 6.23 8.99
C GLU A 172 -1.62 4.76 8.80
N LEU A 173 -0.39 4.46 8.35
CA LEU A 173 0.16 3.10 8.32
C LEU A 173 0.12 2.42 9.70
N PHE A 174 0.20 3.22 10.77
CA PHE A 174 0.20 2.77 12.16
C PHE A 174 -1.14 3.03 12.87
N PHE A 175 -2.21 3.21 12.11
CA PHE A 175 -3.56 3.33 12.65
C PHE A 175 -3.98 2.05 13.37
N ILE A 176 -4.57 2.20 14.56
CA ILE A 176 -5.07 1.10 15.38
C ILE A 176 -6.51 1.44 15.79
N ASP A 177 -7.42 0.49 15.59
CA ASP A 177 -8.79 0.57 16.06
C ASP A 177 -9.23 -0.73 16.78
N GLU A 178 -10.52 -0.86 17.00
CA GLU A 178 -11.12 -2.03 17.66
C GLU A 178 -10.88 -3.34 16.89
N VAL A 179 -10.69 -3.27 15.54
CA VAL A 179 -10.36 -4.42 14.69
C VAL A 179 -8.99 -4.96 15.07
N ASP A 180 -8.00 -4.05 15.09
CA ASP A 180 -6.61 -4.41 15.38
C ASP A 180 -6.45 -4.92 16.80
N ILE A 181 -7.04 -4.23 17.79
CA ILE A 181 -6.98 -4.63 19.20
C ILE A 181 -7.54 -6.06 19.40
N LEU A 182 -8.68 -6.38 18.75
CA LEU A 182 -9.27 -7.71 18.85
C LEU A 182 -8.37 -8.78 18.24
N LEU A 183 -7.83 -8.54 17.02
CA LEU A 183 -7.01 -9.51 16.31
C LEU A 183 -5.62 -9.71 16.95
N GLN A 184 -5.04 -8.66 17.53
CA GLN A 184 -3.81 -8.75 18.31
C GLN A 184 -4.01 -9.64 19.54
N LYS A 185 -5.09 -9.42 20.30
CA LYS A 185 -5.46 -10.24 21.45
C LYS A 185 -5.59 -11.73 21.11
N GLU A 186 -6.15 -12.05 19.95
CA GLU A 186 -6.29 -13.43 19.44
C GLU A 186 -4.98 -13.98 18.89
N GLY A 187 -3.94 -13.16 18.71
CA GLY A 187 -2.64 -13.53 18.13
C GLY A 187 -2.73 -13.83 16.64
N ILE A 188 -3.65 -13.16 15.94
CA ILE A 188 -3.83 -13.26 14.48
C ILE A 188 -2.95 -12.24 13.77
N ILE A 189 -2.83 -11.02 14.34
CA ILE A 189 -1.96 -9.98 13.79
C ILE A 189 -0.93 -9.53 14.83
N PRO A 190 0.23 -8.99 14.40
CA PRO A 190 1.24 -8.48 15.31
C PRO A 190 0.83 -7.14 15.93
N GLU A 191 1.48 -6.79 17.04
CA GLU A 191 1.53 -5.42 17.53
C GLU A 191 2.37 -4.54 16.59
N LEU A 192 2.00 -3.26 16.45
CA LEU A 192 2.66 -2.37 15.49
C LEU A 192 3.92 -1.68 16.01
N ASP A 193 4.23 -1.75 17.31
CA ASP A 193 5.37 -1.02 17.90
C ASP A 193 6.72 -1.46 17.31
N ASP A 194 6.94 -2.77 17.21
CA ASP A 194 8.14 -3.32 16.59
C ASP A 194 8.23 -2.94 15.09
N ILE A 195 7.10 -2.99 14.39
CA ILE A 195 7.01 -2.65 12.97
C ILE A 195 7.33 -1.17 12.78
N LYS A 196 6.79 -0.31 13.64
CA LYS A 196 7.06 1.13 13.63
C LYS A 196 8.51 1.45 13.93
N SER A 197 9.12 0.71 14.86
CA SER A 197 10.55 0.85 15.17
C SER A 197 11.41 0.48 13.96
N GLN A 198 11.13 -0.64 13.28
CA GLN A 198 11.83 -1.07 12.08
C GLN A 198 11.60 -0.11 10.91
N TRP A 199 10.38 0.39 10.74
CA TRP A 199 10.07 1.41 9.74
C TRP A 199 10.89 2.68 9.96
N ASN A 200 10.90 3.22 11.20
CA ASN A 200 11.70 4.40 11.53
C ASN A 200 13.18 4.19 11.24
N GLN A 201 13.73 3.01 11.59
CA GLN A 201 15.12 2.68 11.31
C GLN A 201 15.40 2.68 9.81
N THR A 202 14.58 1.97 9.02
CA THR A 202 14.72 1.91 7.55
C THR A 202 14.63 3.29 6.91
N ILE A 203 13.66 4.11 7.35
CA ILE A 203 13.50 5.48 6.85
C ILE A 203 14.75 6.29 7.16
N ASN A 204 15.21 6.32 8.41
CA ASN A 204 16.38 7.11 8.80
C ASN A 204 17.65 6.68 8.04
N ASP A 205 17.91 5.38 7.94
CA ASP A 205 19.10 4.86 7.26
C ASP A 205 19.12 5.26 5.76
N VAL A 206 17.96 5.13 5.09
CA VAL A 206 17.86 5.47 3.66
C VAL A 206 17.93 6.99 3.44
N LEU A 207 17.27 7.79 4.28
CA LEU A 207 17.32 9.25 4.17
C LEU A 207 18.74 9.81 4.45
N GLU A 208 19.47 9.23 5.40
CA GLU A 208 20.88 9.58 5.66
C GLU A 208 21.75 9.31 4.43
N MET A 209 21.62 8.11 3.82
CA MET A 209 22.35 7.79 2.57
C MET A 209 21.93 8.67 1.40
N ALA A 210 20.67 9.08 1.34
CA ALA A 210 20.13 9.97 0.32
C ALA A 210 20.44 11.45 0.57
N THR A 211 21.06 11.80 1.70
CA THR A 211 21.36 13.20 2.11
C THR A 211 20.12 14.11 2.19
N ILE A 212 18.94 13.54 2.42
CA ILE A 212 17.68 14.26 2.59
C ILE A 212 17.17 14.16 4.04
N SER A 213 16.31 15.10 4.45
CA SER A 213 15.89 15.25 5.84
C SER A 213 14.39 15.09 6.02
N LEU A 214 13.99 14.50 7.15
CA LEU A 214 12.58 14.43 7.52
C LEU A 214 11.96 15.83 7.59
N PRO A 215 10.70 16.00 7.14
CA PRO A 215 10.03 17.28 7.21
C PRO A 215 9.79 17.72 8.66
N MET A 216 10.03 18.98 8.96
CA MET A 216 9.78 19.56 10.30
C MET A 216 8.29 19.71 10.63
N ASN A 217 7.41 19.62 9.62
CA ASN A 217 5.98 19.80 9.80
C ASN A 217 5.31 18.47 10.19
N ASN A 218 4.61 18.49 11.33
CA ASN A 218 3.93 17.32 11.91
C ASN A 218 2.45 17.22 11.50
N TRP A 219 2.03 17.81 10.40
CA TRP A 219 0.66 17.63 9.92
C TRP A 219 0.43 16.19 9.52
N LYS A 220 -0.67 15.62 10.00
CA LYS A 220 -1.06 14.23 9.76
C LYS A 220 -2.38 14.21 9.02
N PHE A 221 -2.42 13.42 7.95
CA PHE A 221 -3.64 13.12 7.24
C PHE A 221 -3.99 11.65 7.47
N GLU A 222 -5.24 11.42 7.83
CA GLU A 222 -5.79 10.10 8.11
C GLU A 222 -7.29 10.09 7.77
N GLY A 223 -7.83 8.93 7.46
CA GLY A 223 -9.24 8.77 7.12
C GLY A 223 -9.52 7.58 6.22
N GLY A 224 -8.55 7.12 5.44
CA GLY A 224 -8.71 6.01 4.52
C GLY A 224 -9.16 4.74 5.22
N ARG A 225 -8.61 4.43 6.39
CA ARG A 225 -8.99 3.25 7.21
C ARG A 225 -10.45 3.25 7.68
N ILE A 226 -11.14 4.38 7.58
CA ILE A 226 -12.55 4.55 7.91
C ILE A 226 -13.40 5.01 6.73
N GLY A 227 -12.91 4.86 5.48
CA GLY A 227 -13.63 5.17 4.25
C GLY A 227 -13.73 6.67 3.92
N ARG A 228 -12.80 7.49 4.44
CA ARG A 228 -12.66 8.91 4.10
C ARG A 228 -11.40 9.10 3.27
N HIS A 229 -11.58 9.29 1.98
CA HIS A 229 -10.51 9.36 1.01
C HIS A 229 -10.15 10.78 0.59
N SER A 230 -9.01 10.92 -0.08
CA SER A 230 -8.63 12.17 -0.73
C SER A 230 -9.42 12.37 -2.03
N GLU A 231 -9.37 13.58 -2.58
CA GLU A 231 -9.99 13.91 -3.86
C GLU A 231 -9.50 13.01 -5.03
N HIS A 232 -8.37 12.35 -4.87
CA HIS A 232 -7.76 11.51 -5.91
C HIS A 232 -8.42 10.14 -6.05
N MET A 233 -9.06 9.63 -4.99
CA MET A 233 -9.63 8.29 -4.99
C MET A 233 -10.78 8.14 -5.98
N GLY A 234 -11.67 9.13 -6.05
CA GLY A 234 -12.81 9.12 -6.95
C GLY A 234 -12.42 9.02 -8.43
N TYR A 235 -11.36 9.72 -8.84
CA TYR A 235 -10.84 9.65 -10.20
C TYR A 235 -10.26 8.28 -10.53
N LEU A 236 -9.45 7.72 -9.63
CA LEU A 236 -8.88 6.39 -9.78
C LEU A 236 -9.98 5.32 -9.92
N LEU A 237 -10.99 5.36 -9.06
CA LEU A 237 -12.11 4.41 -9.12
C LEU A 237 -12.94 4.57 -10.38
N ALA A 238 -13.14 5.79 -10.87
CA ALA A 238 -13.89 6.03 -12.10
C ALA A 238 -13.25 5.34 -13.31
N GLU A 239 -11.92 5.30 -13.39
CA GLU A 239 -11.20 4.58 -14.45
C GLU A 239 -11.18 3.07 -14.16
N MET A 240 -10.79 2.66 -12.97
CA MET A 240 -10.64 1.24 -12.60
C MET A 240 -11.95 0.46 -12.72
N GLN A 241 -13.07 1.05 -12.33
CA GLN A 241 -14.38 0.36 -12.25
C GLN A 241 -15.23 0.51 -13.52
N TYR A 242 -14.80 1.34 -14.49
CA TYR A 242 -15.63 1.71 -15.64
C TYR A 242 -16.14 0.51 -16.42
N MET A 243 -15.26 -0.41 -16.80
CA MET A 243 -15.62 -1.55 -17.66
C MET A 243 -16.60 -2.49 -16.94
N GLN A 244 -16.32 -2.88 -15.72
CA GLN A 244 -17.12 -3.82 -14.93
C GLN A 244 -18.50 -3.26 -14.60
N ARG A 245 -18.60 -1.95 -14.37
CA ARG A 245 -19.88 -1.27 -14.11
C ARG A 245 -20.70 -1.03 -15.36
N THR A 246 -20.03 -0.73 -16.48
CA THR A 246 -20.71 -0.45 -17.76
C THR A 246 -21.20 -1.73 -18.44
N TYR A 247 -20.43 -2.81 -18.30
CA TYR A 247 -20.71 -4.09 -18.93
C TYR A 247 -20.80 -5.22 -17.89
N PRO A 248 -21.83 -5.21 -17.03
CA PRO A 248 -21.96 -6.21 -15.97
C PRO A 248 -22.13 -7.62 -16.55
N ASN A 249 -21.57 -8.61 -15.83
CA ASN A 249 -21.60 -10.04 -16.19
C ASN A 249 -20.82 -10.41 -17.47
N MET A 250 -19.91 -9.58 -17.94
CA MET A 250 -18.99 -9.95 -19.00
C MET A 250 -17.75 -10.64 -18.42
N GLU A 251 -17.23 -11.64 -19.13
CA GLU A 251 -15.93 -12.26 -18.88
C GLU A 251 -14.87 -11.57 -19.75
N TRP A 252 -13.73 -11.23 -19.14
CA TRP A 252 -12.63 -10.48 -19.76
C TRP A 252 -11.37 -11.34 -19.87
#